data_001eb12db6361b4931664156a27fdfa2
#
_entry.id   001eb12db6361b4931664156a27fdfa2
#
_cell.length_a   1.000
_cell.length_b   1.000
_cell.length_c   1.000
_cell.angle_alpha   90.00
_cell.angle_beta   90.00
_cell.angle_gamma   90.00
#
_symmetry.space_group_name_H-M   'P 1'
#
loop_
_entity.id
_entity.type
_entity.pdbx_description
1 polymer ?
#
loop_
_entity_poly.entity_id
_entity_poly.type
_entity_poly.pdbx_seq_one_letter_code
_entity_poly.pdbx_strand_id
1 'polypeptide(L)'
;NLRGGGGFEIWEPKGRELNYIQFQPELGDYGIEVCKVKSRDVRAAYEDMKKKGVNILTTPTPGPDGKEHFFIMDPWNNMFDIETDDYYFYNEDKNTGGNNGATLGVSDMDKSIEFYGAIMDYDKVEYDVTGVFDDLKGVPGGQYKMRRVMLTRSKPIEGPLSQVLGTSHIELI
;
A
#
# COMPACT_ATOMS: atom_id res chain seq x y z
N ASN A 1 4.64 -12.49 -11.18
CA ASN A 1 5.39 -11.87 -10.11
C ASN A 1 6.07 -12.89 -9.21
N LEU A 2 7.38 -13.09 -9.41
CA LEU A 2 8.14 -14.15 -8.72
C LEU A 2 8.64 -13.77 -7.34
N ARG A 3 8.44 -12.52 -6.91
CA ARG A 3 8.94 -12.04 -5.61
C ARG A 3 8.00 -12.26 -4.45
N GLY A 4 6.82 -12.79 -4.72
CA GLY A 4 5.74 -12.91 -3.75
C GLY A 4 4.95 -11.59 -3.62
N GLY A 5 3.66 -11.72 -3.55
CA GLY A 5 2.70 -10.63 -3.61
C GLY A 5 1.99 -10.55 -4.96
N GLY A 6 0.99 -9.71 -5.04
CA GLY A 6 0.28 -9.41 -6.25
C GLY A 6 1.15 -8.75 -7.31
N GLY A 7 0.67 -8.68 -8.53
CA GLY A 7 1.28 -7.93 -9.61
C GLY A 7 0.57 -6.61 -9.85
N PHE A 8 1.24 -5.71 -10.57
CA PHE A 8 0.59 -4.55 -11.15
C PHE A 8 0.20 -4.89 -12.59
N GLU A 9 -1.04 -4.64 -12.94
CA GLU A 9 -1.52 -4.74 -14.30
C GLU A 9 -1.68 -3.32 -14.86
N ILE A 10 -0.96 -3.04 -15.95
CA ILE A 10 -0.96 -1.73 -16.58
C ILE A 10 -1.74 -1.83 -17.89
N TRP A 11 -2.79 -1.03 -18.02
CA TRP A 11 -3.67 -1.01 -19.18
C TRP A 11 -3.46 0.22 -20.03
N GLU A 12 -3.32 0.03 -21.32
CA GLU A 12 -3.41 1.08 -22.34
C GLU A 12 -4.62 0.82 -23.23
N PRO A 13 -5.75 1.54 -23.05
CA PRO A 13 -6.90 1.36 -23.93
C PRO A 13 -6.57 1.78 -25.35
N LYS A 14 -6.99 0.98 -26.33
CA LYS A 14 -6.88 1.27 -27.75
C LYS A 14 -8.20 1.84 -28.27
N GLY A 15 -8.14 2.82 -29.19
CA GLY A 15 -9.29 3.36 -29.87
C GLY A 15 -10.13 4.40 -29.10
N ARG A 16 -9.65 4.90 -27.97
CA ARG A 16 -10.22 6.05 -27.27
C ARG A 16 -9.13 6.90 -26.62
N GLU A 17 -9.42 8.17 -26.46
CA GLU A 17 -8.58 9.04 -25.62
C GLU A 17 -8.74 8.69 -24.15
N LEU A 18 -7.65 8.86 -23.38
CA LEU A 18 -7.65 8.67 -21.93
C LEU A 18 -8.20 9.92 -21.25
N ASN A 19 -9.09 9.72 -20.29
CA ASN A 19 -9.48 10.77 -19.36
C ASN A 19 -8.57 10.71 -18.15
N TYR A 20 -7.80 11.75 -17.93
CA TYR A 20 -6.95 11.89 -16.76
C TYR A 20 -7.75 12.42 -15.58
N ILE A 21 -7.36 12.02 -14.36
CA ILE A 21 -7.87 12.63 -13.14
C ILE A 21 -7.48 14.11 -13.15
N GLN A 22 -8.47 15.01 -13.00
CA GLN A 22 -8.28 16.46 -13.10
C GLN A 22 -7.93 17.13 -11.76
N PHE A 23 -7.77 16.35 -10.70
CA PHE A 23 -7.45 16.83 -9.35
C PHE A 23 -6.35 15.94 -8.75
N GLN A 24 -5.71 16.42 -7.68
CA GLN A 24 -4.79 15.61 -6.89
C GLN A 24 -5.61 14.73 -5.94
N PRO A 25 -5.58 13.39 -6.05
CA PRO A 25 -6.17 12.51 -5.05
C PRO A 25 -5.51 12.72 -3.68
N GLU A 26 -6.31 12.70 -2.62
CA GLU A 26 -5.87 12.88 -1.25
C GLU A 26 -6.27 11.67 -0.41
N LEU A 27 -5.52 11.38 0.66
CA LEU A 27 -5.93 10.38 1.64
C LEU A 27 -7.28 10.75 2.26
N GLY A 28 -8.25 9.82 2.21
CA GLY A 28 -9.64 10.01 2.60
C GLY A 28 -10.61 10.16 1.42
N ASP A 29 -10.13 10.27 0.19
CA ASP A 29 -10.96 10.10 -0.99
C ASP A 29 -11.43 8.63 -1.11
N TYR A 30 -12.64 8.40 -1.67
CA TYR A 30 -13.17 7.03 -1.71
C TYR A 30 -12.52 6.17 -2.79
N GLY A 31 -12.19 4.95 -2.43
CA GLY A 31 -11.63 3.94 -3.33
C GLY A 31 -10.17 3.61 -3.01
N ILE A 32 -9.46 3.04 -3.99
CA ILE A 32 -8.04 2.71 -3.82
C ILE A 32 -7.21 3.97 -4.00
N GLU A 33 -6.53 4.39 -2.95
CA GLU A 33 -5.74 5.61 -2.91
C GLU A 33 -4.25 5.35 -3.05
N VAL A 34 -3.76 4.28 -2.40
CA VAL A 34 -2.34 3.94 -2.34
C VAL A 34 -2.14 2.46 -2.64
N CYS A 35 -1.19 2.15 -3.51
CA CYS A 35 -0.70 0.80 -3.71
C CYS A 35 0.49 0.53 -2.79
N LYS A 36 0.47 -0.58 -2.04
CA LYS A 36 1.54 -0.96 -1.12
C LYS A 36 2.53 -1.91 -1.79
N VAL A 37 3.82 -1.63 -1.65
CA VAL A 37 4.92 -2.38 -2.29
C VAL A 37 5.90 -2.86 -1.22
N LYS A 38 6.24 -4.13 -1.27
CA LYS A 38 7.17 -4.76 -0.31
C LYS A 38 8.58 -4.24 -0.44
N SER A 39 9.26 -4.09 0.69
CA SER A 39 10.70 -3.87 0.78
C SER A 39 11.30 -4.61 1.97
N ARG A 40 12.40 -5.33 1.75
CA ARG A 40 13.20 -5.91 2.85
C ARG A 40 14.08 -4.89 3.54
N ASP A 41 14.45 -3.85 2.81
CA ASP A 41 15.28 -2.76 3.31
C ASP A 41 14.72 -1.45 2.75
N VAL A 42 13.81 -0.87 3.53
CA VAL A 42 13.12 0.38 3.19
C VAL A 42 14.11 1.54 3.03
N ARG A 43 15.18 1.57 3.83
CA ARG A 43 16.19 2.63 3.75
C ARG A 43 17.03 2.51 2.49
N ALA A 44 17.45 1.31 2.10
CA ALA A 44 18.14 1.07 0.85
C ALA A 44 17.23 1.35 -0.36
N ALA A 45 15.95 0.96 -0.31
CA ALA A 45 14.97 1.29 -1.34
C ALA A 45 14.80 2.82 -1.50
N TYR A 46 14.72 3.55 -0.38
CA TYR A 46 14.64 5.01 -0.37
C TYR A 46 15.85 5.67 -1.08
N GLU A 47 17.07 5.25 -0.73
CA GLU A 47 18.29 5.78 -1.35
C GLU A 47 18.39 5.44 -2.85
N ASP A 48 17.97 4.22 -3.26
CA ASP A 48 17.93 3.82 -4.67
C ASP A 48 16.93 4.66 -5.46
N MET A 49 15.74 4.91 -4.93
CA MET A 49 14.72 5.73 -5.56
C MET A 49 15.13 7.20 -5.65
N LYS A 50 15.76 7.71 -4.59
CA LYS A 50 16.34 9.08 -4.57
C LYS A 50 17.40 9.27 -5.65
N LYS A 51 18.33 8.32 -5.81
CA LYS A 51 19.33 8.33 -6.89
C LYS A 51 18.72 8.33 -8.29
N LYS A 52 17.55 7.68 -8.45
CA LYS A 52 16.83 7.60 -9.72
C LYS A 52 15.91 8.80 -9.98
N GLY A 53 15.84 9.76 -9.07
CA GLY A 53 15.00 10.96 -9.21
C GLY A 53 13.50 10.68 -9.10
N VAL A 54 13.10 9.61 -8.38
CA VAL A 54 11.69 9.32 -8.10
C VAL A 54 11.10 10.43 -7.24
N ASN A 55 9.85 10.81 -7.48
CA ASN A 55 9.13 11.77 -6.64
C ASN A 55 8.80 11.14 -5.29
N ILE A 56 9.62 11.42 -4.28
CA ILE A 56 9.49 10.91 -2.92
C ILE A 56 8.71 11.92 -2.08
N LEU A 57 7.63 11.47 -1.43
CA LEU A 57 6.76 12.31 -0.62
C LEU A 57 7.18 12.37 0.85
N THR A 58 7.67 11.24 1.40
CA THR A 58 8.08 11.15 2.81
C THR A 58 9.45 10.49 2.95
N THR A 59 10.08 10.65 4.10
CA THR A 59 11.28 9.88 4.49
C THR A 59 10.86 8.59 5.19
N PRO A 60 11.73 7.55 5.26
CA PRO A 60 11.45 6.35 6.04
C PRO A 60 11.08 6.70 7.49
N THR A 61 9.86 6.39 7.88
CA THR A 61 9.24 6.72 9.17
C THR A 61 8.43 5.52 9.65
N PRO A 62 8.44 5.18 10.95
CA PRO A 62 7.61 4.11 11.48
C PRO A 62 6.12 4.44 11.36
N GLY A 63 5.34 3.50 10.82
CA GLY A 63 3.88 3.54 10.81
C GLY A 63 3.26 3.10 12.14
N PRO A 64 1.92 2.98 12.21
CA PRO A 64 1.24 2.56 13.44
C PRO A 64 1.62 1.15 13.93
N ASP A 65 2.08 0.27 13.05
CA ASP A 65 2.61 -1.07 13.37
C ASP A 65 4.07 -1.05 13.82
N GLY A 66 4.72 0.11 13.82
CA GLY A 66 6.12 0.30 14.17
C GLY A 66 7.12 -0.06 13.07
N LYS A 67 6.67 -0.49 11.89
CA LYS A 67 7.53 -0.78 10.75
C LYS A 67 7.81 0.48 9.94
N GLU A 68 9.04 0.60 9.44
CA GLU A 68 9.40 1.72 8.56
C GLU A 68 8.77 1.57 7.18
N HIS A 69 8.30 2.68 6.64
CA HIS A 69 7.80 2.83 5.29
C HIS A 69 8.01 4.27 4.78
N PHE A 70 7.82 4.50 3.48
CA PHE A 70 7.81 5.83 2.88
C PHE A 70 6.95 5.87 1.64
N PHE A 71 6.42 7.05 1.32
CA PHE A 71 5.55 7.27 0.17
C PHE A 71 6.31 7.87 -1.01
N ILE A 72 5.90 7.43 -2.20
CA ILE A 72 6.30 7.99 -3.49
C ILE A 72 5.08 8.27 -4.35
N MET A 73 5.27 9.07 -5.39
CA MET A 73 4.23 9.39 -6.37
C MET A 73 4.78 9.20 -7.78
N ASP A 74 4.00 8.56 -8.66
CA ASP A 74 4.34 8.43 -10.07
C ASP A 74 4.03 9.72 -10.87
N PRO A 75 4.42 9.80 -12.15
CA PRO A 75 4.14 10.99 -12.99
C PRO A 75 2.64 11.27 -13.24
N TRP A 76 1.77 10.35 -12.89
CA TRP A 76 0.30 10.46 -13.07
C TRP A 76 -0.45 10.65 -11.75
N ASN A 77 0.27 11.00 -10.68
CA ASN A 77 -0.24 11.22 -9.32
C ASN A 77 -0.78 9.96 -8.62
N ASN A 78 -0.38 8.76 -9.06
CA ASN A 78 -0.68 7.56 -8.29
C ASN A 78 0.30 7.45 -7.11
N MET A 79 -0.22 7.21 -5.92
CA MET A 79 0.56 7.08 -4.69
C MET A 79 0.95 5.62 -4.43
N PHE A 80 2.19 5.43 -3.98
CA PHE A 80 2.71 4.12 -3.56
C PHE A 80 3.34 4.26 -2.18
N ASP A 81 3.09 3.27 -1.34
CA ASP A 81 3.72 3.07 -0.04
C ASP A 81 4.74 1.94 -0.14
N ILE A 82 6.00 2.25 0.11
CA ILE A 82 7.09 1.28 0.13
C ILE A 82 7.29 0.86 1.58
N GLU A 83 6.82 -0.33 1.94
CA GLU A 83 6.71 -0.78 3.32
C GLU A 83 7.57 -2.01 3.64
N THR A 84 7.97 -2.14 4.88
CA THR A 84 8.78 -3.28 5.36
C THR A 84 7.98 -4.57 5.32
N ASP A 85 8.47 -5.54 4.54
CA ASP A 85 7.95 -6.90 4.50
C ASP A 85 9.08 -7.88 4.13
N ASP A 86 9.24 -8.95 4.91
CA ASP A 86 10.32 -9.92 4.75
C ASP A 86 9.93 -11.11 3.88
N TYR A 87 8.65 -11.23 3.49
CA TYR A 87 8.20 -12.33 2.65
C TYR A 87 8.53 -12.12 1.17
N TYR A 88 9.33 -13.03 0.62
CA TYR A 88 9.66 -13.09 -0.80
C TYR A 88 9.65 -14.54 -1.27
N PHE A 89 8.95 -14.82 -2.36
CA PHE A 89 9.01 -16.14 -2.99
C PHE A 89 10.36 -16.40 -3.67
N TYR A 90 10.92 -15.38 -4.34
CA TYR A 90 12.21 -15.46 -5.01
C TYR A 90 13.04 -14.20 -4.73
N ASN A 91 14.30 -14.40 -4.35
CA ASN A 91 15.22 -13.29 -4.08
C ASN A 91 15.97 -12.89 -5.35
N GLU A 92 15.81 -11.65 -5.80
CA GLU A 92 16.45 -11.08 -6.97
C GLU A 92 17.43 -9.95 -6.64
N ASP A 93 17.92 -9.85 -5.43
CA ASP A 93 18.82 -8.80 -4.93
C ASP A 93 18.32 -7.37 -5.25
N LYS A 94 17.01 -7.16 -5.16
CA LYS A 94 16.38 -5.85 -5.29
C LYS A 94 15.71 -5.44 -3.99
N ASN A 95 15.75 -4.14 -3.70
CA ASN A 95 15.22 -3.60 -2.46
C ASN A 95 13.68 -3.50 -2.45
N THR A 96 13.01 -3.65 -3.61
CA THR A 96 11.55 -3.63 -3.70
C THR A 96 11.00 -4.92 -4.28
N GLY A 97 9.87 -5.37 -3.75
CA GLY A 97 9.19 -6.61 -4.15
C GLY A 97 7.90 -6.40 -4.92
N GLY A 98 6.97 -7.32 -4.77
CA GLY A 98 5.62 -7.26 -5.34
C GLY A 98 4.67 -6.36 -4.56
N ASN A 99 3.42 -6.30 -5.03
CA ASN A 99 2.34 -5.64 -4.32
C ASN A 99 2.06 -6.36 -2.99
N ASN A 100 1.91 -5.59 -1.92
CA ASN A 100 1.61 -6.09 -0.57
C ASN A 100 0.19 -5.76 -0.11
N GLY A 101 -0.51 -4.92 -0.88
CA GLY A 101 -1.85 -4.50 -0.53
C GLY A 101 -2.20 -3.12 -1.06
N ALA A 102 -3.16 -2.50 -0.40
CA ALA A 102 -3.62 -1.16 -0.75
C ALA A 102 -4.16 -0.42 0.47
N THR A 103 -4.17 0.92 0.38
CA THR A 103 -4.96 1.79 1.26
C THR A 103 -6.23 2.20 0.53
N LEU A 104 -7.35 2.10 1.21
CA LEU A 104 -8.68 2.39 0.68
C LEU A 104 -9.40 3.43 1.54
N GLY A 105 -9.84 4.51 0.91
CA GLY A 105 -10.76 5.45 1.51
C GLY A 105 -12.19 4.90 1.55
N VAL A 106 -12.84 4.92 2.72
CA VAL A 106 -14.16 4.32 2.92
C VAL A 106 -15.12 5.29 3.63
N SER A 107 -16.41 5.21 3.27
CA SER A 107 -17.44 6.07 3.87
C SER A 107 -17.97 5.56 5.22
N ASP A 108 -17.78 4.26 5.52
CA ASP A 108 -18.25 3.62 6.76
C ASP A 108 -17.22 2.55 7.15
N MET A 109 -16.39 2.90 8.10
CA MET A 109 -15.28 2.06 8.54
C MET A 109 -15.75 0.70 9.07
N ASP A 110 -16.78 0.69 9.90
CA ASP A 110 -17.21 -0.55 10.58
C ASP A 110 -17.86 -1.53 9.60
N LYS A 111 -18.67 -1.04 8.67
CA LYS A 111 -19.20 -1.87 7.57
C LYS A 111 -18.11 -2.37 6.64
N SER A 112 -17.08 -1.58 6.40
CA SER A 112 -15.96 -1.98 5.56
C SER A 112 -15.13 -3.09 6.22
N ILE A 113 -14.86 -2.99 7.52
CA ILE A 113 -14.21 -4.05 8.29
C ILE A 113 -15.00 -5.36 8.20
N GLU A 114 -16.32 -5.30 8.42
CA GLU A 114 -17.20 -6.46 8.31
C GLU A 114 -17.16 -7.06 6.89
N PHE A 115 -17.26 -6.21 5.87
CA PHE A 115 -17.27 -6.64 4.47
C PHE A 115 -15.97 -7.35 4.07
N TYR A 116 -14.82 -6.73 4.32
CA TYR A 116 -13.52 -7.30 3.93
C TYR A 116 -13.17 -8.54 4.76
N GLY A 117 -13.62 -8.61 6.01
CA GLY A 117 -13.51 -9.81 6.83
C GLY A 117 -14.33 -10.97 6.28
N ALA A 118 -15.60 -10.72 5.92
CA ALA A 118 -16.50 -11.74 5.45
C ALA A 118 -16.22 -12.28 4.03
N ILE A 119 -15.76 -11.40 3.12
CA ILE A 119 -15.63 -11.74 1.68
C ILE A 119 -14.19 -12.11 1.31
N MET A 120 -13.20 -11.49 1.92
CA MET A 120 -11.79 -11.64 1.55
C MET A 120 -10.92 -12.28 2.64
N ASP A 121 -11.55 -12.73 3.73
CA ASP A 121 -10.87 -13.28 4.92
C ASP A 121 -9.84 -12.32 5.55
N TYR A 122 -10.00 -11.01 5.42
CA TYR A 122 -9.23 -10.02 6.15
C TYR A 122 -9.84 -9.81 7.54
N ASP A 123 -9.82 -10.87 8.34
CA ASP A 123 -10.57 -11.05 9.59
C ASP A 123 -9.76 -10.69 10.85
N LYS A 124 -8.51 -10.27 10.69
CA LYS A 124 -7.64 -9.83 11.77
C LYS A 124 -7.34 -8.34 11.67
N VAL A 125 -7.68 -7.59 12.71
CA VAL A 125 -7.28 -6.18 12.86
C VAL A 125 -5.85 -6.15 13.42
N GLU A 126 -4.90 -5.61 12.66
CA GLU A 126 -3.52 -5.42 13.09
C GLU A 126 -3.38 -4.16 13.94
N TYR A 127 -4.03 -3.08 13.52
CA TYR A 127 -4.21 -1.87 14.30
C TYR A 127 -5.52 -1.16 13.94
N ASP A 128 -6.04 -0.38 14.89
CA ASP A 128 -7.18 0.54 14.74
C ASP A 128 -6.86 1.79 15.55
N VAL A 129 -6.46 2.85 14.88
CA VAL A 129 -5.94 4.06 15.52
C VAL A 129 -6.55 5.31 14.89
N THR A 130 -6.73 6.35 15.70
CA THR A 130 -7.27 7.63 15.25
C THR A 130 -6.35 8.77 15.68
N GLY A 131 -5.92 9.58 14.73
CA GLY A 131 -5.01 10.69 15.01
C GLY A 131 -4.61 11.49 13.79
N VAL A 132 -3.60 12.31 13.97
CA VAL A 132 -2.76 12.88 12.92
C VAL A 132 -1.43 12.14 13.00
N PHE A 133 -0.92 11.68 11.88
CA PHE A 133 0.18 10.73 11.84
C PHE A 133 1.45 11.35 11.21
N ASP A 134 2.58 11.16 11.87
CA ASP A 134 3.86 11.71 11.40
C ASP A 134 4.37 11.04 10.12
N ASP A 135 4.08 9.76 9.93
CA ASP A 135 4.42 8.98 8.74
C ASP A 135 3.70 9.47 7.46
N LEU A 136 2.59 10.18 7.62
CA LEU A 136 1.81 10.74 6.51
C LEU A 136 2.16 12.21 6.19
N LYS A 137 3.11 12.82 6.92
CA LYS A 137 3.53 14.20 6.64
C LYS A 137 4.19 14.31 5.26
N GLY A 138 3.55 15.04 4.36
CA GLY A 138 3.99 15.20 2.97
C GLY A 138 3.15 14.39 1.97
N VAL A 139 2.32 13.46 2.43
CA VAL A 139 1.34 12.79 1.61
C VAL A 139 0.11 13.71 1.44
N PRO A 140 -0.45 13.89 0.23
CA PRO A 140 -1.70 14.62 0.04
C PRO A 140 -2.80 14.08 0.98
N GLY A 141 -3.47 14.95 1.74
CA GLY A 141 -4.46 14.57 2.74
C GLY A 141 -3.90 14.11 4.09
N GLY A 142 -2.60 13.81 4.19
CA GLY A 142 -1.97 13.26 5.40
C GLY A 142 -1.92 14.20 6.61
N GLN A 143 -2.20 15.50 6.41
CA GLN A 143 -2.27 16.49 7.48
C GLN A 143 -3.56 16.42 8.31
N TYR A 144 -4.57 15.71 7.84
CA TYR A 144 -5.86 15.63 8.50
C TYR A 144 -5.89 14.53 9.57
N LYS A 145 -6.77 14.71 10.55
CA LYS A 145 -7.08 13.66 11.52
C LYS A 145 -7.91 12.59 10.85
N MET A 146 -7.47 11.34 10.91
CA MET A 146 -8.16 10.19 10.32
C MET A 146 -8.15 8.98 11.25
N ARG A 147 -9.08 8.04 11.02
CA ARG A 147 -9.03 6.69 11.60
C ARG A 147 -8.36 5.78 10.57
N ARG A 148 -7.34 5.04 10.99
CA ARG A 148 -6.59 4.08 10.17
C ARG A 148 -6.78 2.69 10.76
N VAL A 149 -7.24 1.76 9.94
CA VAL A 149 -7.44 0.37 10.34
C VAL A 149 -6.72 -0.54 9.36
N MET A 150 -5.76 -1.32 9.83
CA MET A 150 -5.10 -2.33 9.00
C MET A 150 -5.73 -3.70 9.25
N LEU A 151 -6.17 -4.33 8.16
CA LEU A 151 -6.75 -5.65 8.16
C LEU A 151 -5.80 -6.65 7.49
N THR A 152 -5.59 -7.76 8.17
CA THR A 152 -4.79 -8.90 7.71
C THR A 152 -5.61 -10.17 7.83
N ARG A 153 -5.03 -11.30 7.42
CA ARG A 153 -5.66 -12.62 7.57
C ARG A 153 -5.20 -13.28 8.87
N SER A 154 -6.13 -13.86 9.63
CA SER A 154 -5.81 -14.67 10.81
C SER A 154 -5.24 -16.04 10.43
N LYS A 155 -5.52 -16.52 9.21
CA LYS A 155 -5.09 -17.81 8.70
C LYS A 155 -4.11 -17.65 7.52
N PRO A 156 -3.11 -18.52 7.40
CA PRO A 156 -2.23 -18.52 6.23
C PRO A 156 -3.05 -18.80 4.95
N ILE A 157 -2.58 -18.23 3.83
CA ILE A 157 -3.13 -18.56 2.51
C ILE A 157 -2.69 -19.99 2.16
N GLU A 158 -3.63 -20.84 1.77
CA GLU A 158 -3.39 -22.21 1.34
C GLU A 158 -3.63 -22.36 -0.17
N GLY A 159 -3.02 -23.40 -0.76
CA GLY A 159 -3.19 -23.74 -2.16
C GLY A 159 -1.92 -23.60 -3.00
N PRO A 160 -1.97 -24.05 -4.27
CA PRO A 160 -0.79 -24.15 -5.14
C PRO A 160 -0.06 -22.83 -5.40
N LEU A 161 -0.74 -21.70 -5.31
CA LEU A 161 -0.17 -20.37 -5.57
C LEU A 161 0.13 -19.57 -4.29
N SER A 162 -0.14 -20.14 -3.11
CA SER A 162 0.00 -19.44 -1.83
C SER A 162 1.39 -18.85 -1.60
N GLN A 163 2.43 -19.60 -1.96
CA GLN A 163 3.82 -19.13 -1.84
C GLN A 163 4.17 -18.02 -2.84
N VAL A 164 3.65 -18.06 -4.06
CA VAL A 164 3.90 -17.03 -5.09
C VAL A 164 3.19 -15.73 -4.74
N LEU A 165 1.94 -15.82 -4.30
CA LEU A 165 1.13 -14.66 -3.94
C LEU A 165 1.54 -14.07 -2.59
N GLY A 166 1.96 -14.92 -1.64
CA GLY A 166 2.35 -14.49 -0.30
C GLY A 166 1.20 -13.87 0.49
N THR A 167 1.55 -13.20 1.56
CA THR A 167 0.61 -12.42 2.37
C THR A 167 0.32 -11.06 1.73
N SER A 168 -0.88 -10.56 1.97
CA SER A 168 -1.27 -9.19 1.64
C SER A 168 -2.16 -8.63 2.75
N HIS A 169 -2.34 -7.32 2.76
CA HIS A 169 -3.21 -6.64 3.71
C HIS A 169 -3.91 -5.45 3.04
N ILE A 170 -4.92 -4.94 3.70
CA ILE A 170 -5.56 -3.68 3.33
C ILE A 170 -5.57 -2.73 4.51
N GLU A 171 -5.35 -1.47 4.23
CA GLU A 171 -5.52 -0.39 5.20
C GLU A 171 -6.76 0.41 4.80
N LEU A 172 -7.66 0.64 5.75
CA LEU A 172 -8.85 1.46 5.58
C LEU A 172 -8.62 2.83 6.22
N ILE A 173 -9.05 3.88 5.52
CA ILE A 173 -9.05 5.26 6.01
C ILE A 173 -10.44 5.86 5.93
#